data_0bab2a768db3ceaaa94285268e98b7c5
#
_entry.id   0bab2a768db3ceaaa94285268e98b7c5
#
_cell.length_a   1.000
_cell.length_b   1.000
_cell.length_c   1.000
_cell.angle_alpha   90.00
_cell.angle_beta   90.00
_cell.angle_gamma   90.00
#
_symmetry.space_group_name_H-M   'P 1'
#
loop_
_entity.id
_entity.type
_entity.pdbx_description
1 polymer ?
#
loop_
_entity_poly.entity_id
_entity_poly.type
_entity_poly.pdbx_seq_one_letter_code
_entity_poly.pdbx_strand_id
1 'polypeptide(L)'
;EPYRHDDLRATFDPLFASVRSVLSAVLEQSAVPIPLEVKRFGIRGRAAHLNGIVQTGRGLAMWIARRAHEKATDPGKLDNLVGGGIAAGHDAWQTLIKEGREEAGIPFFIAEGARLRDTLAFDYRVPDGLDSNEVEVFDLVLPPGFVPRNEDGEVAGFELVEFDEVRERLAMPHLFTVDAALVAWNC
;
A
#
# COMPACT_ATOMS: atom_id res chain seq x y z
N GLU A 1 -7.67 41.19 5.42
CA GLU A 1 -6.53 40.35 5.80
C GLU A 1 -6.85 38.91 5.48
N PRO A 2 -5.98 38.15 4.80
CA PRO A 2 -6.25 36.75 4.51
C PRO A 2 -6.15 35.93 5.80
N TYR A 3 -7.16 35.15 6.11
CA TYR A 3 -7.18 34.21 7.22
C TYR A 3 -5.91 33.36 7.21
N ARG A 4 -5.16 33.35 8.31
CA ARG A 4 -3.98 32.51 8.45
C ARG A 4 -4.41 31.05 8.57
N HIS A 5 -3.75 30.18 7.83
CA HIS A 5 -4.00 28.74 7.81
C HIS A 5 -3.93 28.09 9.21
N ASP A 6 -3.16 28.68 10.12
CA ASP A 6 -2.97 28.20 11.49
C ASP A 6 -4.18 28.49 12.40
N ASP A 7 -4.91 29.59 12.15
CA ASP A 7 -6.11 29.93 12.94
C ASP A 7 -7.28 28.99 12.65
N LEU A 8 -7.38 28.49 11.43
CA LEU A 8 -8.39 27.50 11.06
C LEU A 8 -8.09 26.13 11.68
N ARG A 9 -6.83 25.73 11.77
CA ARG A 9 -6.43 24.49 12.46
C ARG A 9 -6.84 24.51 13.93
N ALA A 10 -6.50 25.56 14.65
CA ALA A 10 -6.79 25.69 16.08
C ALA A 10 -8.29 25.63 16.39
N THR A 11 -9.15 26.11 15.48
CA THR A 11 -10.61 26.13 15.66
C THR A 11 -11.28 24.81 15.28
N PHE A 12 -10.78 24.12 14.27
CA PHE A 12 -11.39 22.90 13.73
C PHE A 12 -10.77 21.59 14.23
N ASP A 13 -9.52 21.61 14.73
CA ASP A 13 -8.85 20.41 15.25
C ASP A 13 -9.64 19.64 16.33
N PRO A 14 -10.30 20.29 17.33
CA PRO A 14 -11.08 19.56 18.33
C PRO A 14 -12.32 18.88 17.73
N LEU A 15 -13.02 19.56 16.78
CA LEU A 15 -14.18 18.99 16.10
C LEU A 15 -13.78 17.84 15.20
N PHE A 16 -12.72 18.00 14.42
CA PHE A 16 -12.17 16.95 13.58
C PHE A 16 -11.63 15.77 14.40
N ALA A 17 -11.03 16.01 15.57
CA ALA A 17 -10.60 14.96 16.47
C ALA A 17 -11.77 14.14 17.00
N SER A 18 -12.88 14.79 17.38
CA SER A 18 -14.10 14.12 17.83
C SER A 18 -14.76 13.31 16.71
N VAL A 19 -14.91 13.89 15.53
CA VAL A 19 -15.48 13.21 14.35
C VAL A 19 -14.57 12.03 13.95
N ARG A 20 -13.26 12.21 13.95
CA ARG A 20 -12.28 11.17 13.69
C ARG A 20 -12.42 10.00 14.67
N SER A 21 -12.53 10.29 15.98
CA SER A 21 -12.68 9.27 17.02
C SER A 21 -13.96 8.44 16.84
N VAL A 22 -15.09 9.11 16.56
CA VAL A 22 -16.37 8.42 16.33
C VAL A 22 -16.33 7.57 15.05
N LEU A 23 -15.81 8.13 13.95
CA LEU A 23 -15.69 7.42 12.68
C LEU A 23 -14.71 6.25 12.78
N SER A 24 -13.57 6.41 13.46
CA SER A 24 -12.64 5.30 13.70
C SER A 24 -13.29 4.18 14.47
N ALA A 25 -14.02 4.50 15.56
CA ALA A 25 -14.73 3.50 16.36
C ALA A 25 -15.83 2.76 15.58
N VAL A 26 -16.52 3.45 14.67
CA VAL A 26 -17.54 2.85 13.80
C VAL A 26 -16.88 1.95 12.73
N LEU A 27 -15.78 2.40 12.16
CA LEU A 27 -15.07 1.67 11.10
C LEU A 27 -14.32 0.45 11.64
N GLU A 28 -13.79 0.51 12.86
CA GLU A 28 -13.18 -0.65 13.54
C GLU A 28 -14.18 -1.80 13.78
N GLN A 29 -15.49 -1.52 13.73
CA GLN A 29 -16.54 -2.51 13.82
C GLN A 29 -17.06 -3.00 12.46
N SER A 30 -16.59 -2.41 11.36
CA SER A 30 -17.02 -2.79 10.02
C SER A 30 -15.96 -3.70 9.37
N ALA A 31 -16.40 -4.79 8.76
CA ALA A 31 -15.51 -5.68 7.98
C ALA A 31 -15.13 -5.11 6.60
N VAL A 32 -15.23 -3.79 6.43
CA VAL A 32 -14.96 -3.11 5.15
C VAL A 32 -13.73 -2.22 5.32
N PRO A 33 -12.80 -2.19 4.37
CA PRO A 33 -11.69 -1.22 4.36
C PRO A 33 -12.22 0.20 4.51
N ILE A 34 -11.45 1.08 5.16
CA ILE A 34 -11.84 2.48 5.35
C ILE A 34 -12.10 3.11 3.98
N PRO A 35 -13.35 3.55 3.68
CA PRO A 35 -13.67 4.16 2.41
C PRO A 35 -12.78 5.39 2.14
N LEU A 36 -12.44 5.61 0.87
CA LEU A 36 -11.58 6.71 0.43
C LEU A 36 -12.10 8.07 0.91
N GLU A 37 -13.42 8.22 0.98
CA GLU A 37 -14.10 9.44 1.45
C GLU A 37 -13.81 9.76 2.92
N VAL A 38 -13.55 8.73 3.73
CA VAL A 38 -13.27 8.90 5.16
C VAL A 38 -11.81 9.28 5.42
N LYS A 39 -10.91 8.91 4.53
CA LYS A 39 -9.51 9.35 4.53
C LYS A 39 -9.38 10.88 4.45
N ARG A 40 -10.34 11.55 3.79
CA ARG A 40 -10.41 13.02 3.71
C ARG A 40 -10.50 13.70 5.07
N PHE A 41 -10.97 13.00 6.08
CA PHE A 41 -11.03 13.50 7.47
C PHE A 41 -9.73 13.20 8.26
N GLY A 42 -8.66 12.76 7.58
CA GLY A 42 -7.38 12.44 8.19
C GLY A 42 -7.45 11.19 9.09
N ILE A 43 -8.40 10.28 8.80
CA ILE A 43 -8.40 8.96 9.42
C ILE A 43 -7.28 8.16 8.78
N ARG A 44 -6.39 7.61 9.63
CA ARG A 44 -5.26 6.83 9.17
C ARG A 44 -5.74 5.49 8.62
N GLY A 45 -5.49 5.27 7.33
CA GLY A 45 -5.63 3.97 6.71
C GLY A 45 -4.52 3.04 7.19
N ARG A 46 -4.81 1.73 7.26
CA ARG A 46 -3.79 0.71 7.49
C ARG A 46 -3.72 -0.21 6.29
N ALA A 47 -2.51 -0.57 5.88
CA ALA A 47 -2.28 -1.45 4.75
C ALA A 47 -1.11 -2.41 5.03
N ALA A 48 -1.08 -3.52 4.28
CA ALA A 48 0.04 -4.44 4.24
C ALA A 48 0.56 -4.52 2.80
N HIS A 49 1.85 -4.32 2.62
CA HIS A 49 2.51 -4.40 1.32
C HIS A 49 3.63 -5.43 1.33
N LEU A 50 3.85 -6.08 0.19
CA LEU A 50 4.84 -7.14 0.01
C LEU A 50 5.80 -6.81 -1.14
N ASN A 51 7.09 -6.75 -0.82
CA ASN A 51 8.17 -6.80 -1.81
C ASN A 51 8.48 -8.27 -2.14
N GLY A 52 8.29 -8.67 -3.39
CA GLY A 52 8.65 -10.00 -3.86
C GLY A 52 10.05 -10.00 -4.49
N ILE A 53 11.02 -10.59 -3.80
CA ILE A 53 12.45 -10.55 -4.15
C ILE A 53 12.86 -11.87 -4.77
N VAL A 54 13.60 -11.82 -5.85
CA VAL A 54 14.16 -13.01 -6.55
C VAL A 54 15.66 -12.87 -6.69
N GLN A 55 16.40 -13.92 -6.33
CA GLN A 55 17.83 -14.03 -6.66
C GLN A 55 17.97 -14.47 -8.11
N THR A 56 18.57 -13.62 -8.93
CA THR A 56 18.89 -13.90 -10.35
C THR A 56 20.39 -14.17 -10.55
N GLY A 57 20.76 -14.59 -11.74
CA GLY A 57 22.18 -14.72 -12.09
C GLY A 57 22.95 -13.39 -12.19
N ARG A 58 22.23 -12.25 -12.18
CA ARG A 58 22.78 -10.90 -12.24
C ARG A 58 22.72 -10.15 -10.91
N GLY A 59 22.05 -10.70 -9.91
CA GLY A 59 21.87 -10.06 -8.62
C GLY A 59 20.46 -10.25 -8.06
N LEU A 60 19.99 -9.29 -7.28
CA LEU A 60 18.64 -9.26 -6.78
C LEU A 60 17.71 -8.53 -7.76
N ALA A 61 16.53 -9.08 -7.96
CA ALA A 61 15.44 -8.47 -8.70
C ALA A 61 14.18 -8.47 -7.86
N MET A 62 13.25 -7.57 -8.18
CA MET A 62 11.97 -7.40 -7.51
C MET A 62 10.82 -7.55 -8.52
N TRP A 63 9.79 -8.28 -8.14
CA TRP A 63 8.54 -8.27 -8.88
C TRP A 63 7.78 -6.96 -8.63
N ILE A 64 7.52 -6.24 -9.70
CA ILE A 64 6.73 -5.00 -9.71
C ILE A 64 5.40 -5.29 -10.38
N ALA A 65 4.31 -4.94 -9.71
CA ALA A 65 2.97 -5.03 -10.27
C ALA A 65 2.60 -3.75 -11.01
N ARG A 66 1.72 -3.87 -12.00
CA ARG A 66 1.04 -2.73 -12.63
C ARG A 66 -0.43 -2.79 -12.29
N ARG A 67 -0.95 -1.76 -11.69
CA ARG A 67 -2.37 -1.63 -11.34
C ARG A 67 -3.24 -1.68 -12.58
N ALA A 68 -4.37 -2.36 -12.48
CA ALA A 68 -5.36 -2.37 -13.55
C ALA A 68 -5.89 -0.96 -13.84
N HIS A 69 -6.29 -0.71 -15.08
CA HIS A 69 -6.82 0.59 -15.51
C HIS A 69 -8.19 0.89 -14.90
N GLU A 70 -8.88 -0.12 -14.44
CA GLU A 70 -10.20 -0.05 -13.79
C GLU A 70 -10.16 0.30 -12.30
N LYS A 71 -8.95 0.34 -11.70
CA LYS A 71 -8.80 0.74 -10.29
C LYS A 71 -9.22 2.19 -10.10
N ALA A 72 -10.00 2.44 -9.06
CA ALA A 72 -10.50 3.79 -8.72
C ALA A 72 -9.37 4.76 -8.30
N THR A 73 -8.27 4.23 -7.76
CA THR A 73 -7.11 5.01 -7.33
C THR A 73 -5.87 4.59 -8.11
N ASP A 74 -5.13 5.57 -8.59
CA ASP A 74 -3.84 5.39 -9.26
C ASP A 74 -3.85 4.32 -10.39
N PRO A 75 -4.82 4.33 -11.33
CA PRO A 75 -4.90 3.36 -12.40
C PRO A 75 -3.62 3.35 -13.26
N GLY A 76 -3.12 2.17 -13.59
CA GLY A 76 -1.96 1.97 -14.46
C GLY A 76 -0.60 2.31 -13.84
N LYS A 77 -0.54 2.81 -12.61
CA LYS A 77 0.74 3.02 -11.91
C LYS A 77 1.38 1.69 -11.51
N LEU A 78 2.68 1.77 -11.21
CA LEU A 78 3.42 0.65 -10.63
C LEU A 78 3.12 0.54 -9.13
N ASP A 79 3.15 -0.71 -8.65
CA ASP A 79 2.87 -1.08 -7.27
C ASP A 79 3.85 -2.17 -6.81
N ASN A 80 3.86 -2.47 -5.51
CA ASN A 80 4.56 -3.64 -5.00
C ASN A 80 3.95 -4.92 -5.56
N LEU A 81 4.57 -6.06 -5.32
CA LEU A 81 4.04 -7.37 -5.75
C LEU A 81 2.62 -7.59 -5.23
N VAL A 82 2.36 -7.19 -3.98
CA VAL A 82 1.06 -7.23 -3.33
C VAL A 82 0.88 -5.96 -2.50
N GLY A 83 -0.33 -5.41 -2.49
CA GLY A 83 -0.67 -4.28 -1.63
C GLY A 83 -2.16 -4.22 -1.35
N GLY A 84 -2.54 -4.33 -0.06
CA GLY A 84 -3.94 -4.32 0.34
C GLY A 84 -4.23 -3.57 1.64
N GLY A 85 -5.41 -2.93 1.69
CA GLY A 85 -5.93 -2.29 2.89
C GLY A 85 -6.33 -3.32 3.95
N ILE A 86 -5.90 -3.10 5.20
CA ILE A 86 -6.25 -3.98 6.31
C ILE A 86 -7.70 -3.67 6.72
N ALA A 87 -8.59 -4.65 6.52
CA ALA A 87 -9.98 -4.53 6.94
C ALA A 87 -10.11 -4.61 8.47
N ALA A 88 -11.19 -4.02 9.01
CA ALA A 88 -11.48 -4.10 10.43
C ALA A 88 -11.56 -5.56 10.90
N GLY A 89 -10.92 -5.86 12.02
CA GLY A 89 -10.83 -7.20 12.58
C GLY A 89 -9.78 -8.12 11.94
N HIS A 90 -9.09 -7.65 10.91
CA HIS A 90 -7.94 -8.35 10.33
C HIS A 90 -6.63 -7.72 10.79
N ASP A 91 -5.58 -8.52 10.77
CA ASP A 91 -4.20 -8.06 10.91
C ASP A 91 -3.50 -7.98 9.54
N ALA A 92 -2.30 -7.41 9.54
CA ALA A 92 -1.52 -7.27 8.32
C ALA A 92 -1.14 -8.61 7.69
N TRP A 93 -0.88 -9.61 8.53
CA TRP A 93 -0.53 -10.95 8.06
C TRP A 93 -1.70 -11.64 7.34
N GLN A 94 -2.90 -11.59 7.93
CA GLN A 94 -4.10 -12.13 7.30
C GLN A 94 -4.40 -11.46 5.96
N THR A 95 -4.25 -10.13 5.93
CA THR A 95 -4.41 -9.34 4.71
C THR A 95 -3.37 -9.76 3.66
N LEU A 96 -2.10 -9.84 4.04
CA LEU A 96 -1.01 -10.25 3.15
C LEU A 96 -1.26 -11.63 2.50
N ILE A 97 -1.69 -12.61 3.30
CA ILE A 97 -1.97 -13.97 2.79
C ILE A 97 -3.13 -13.95 1.79
N LYS A 98 -4.19 -13.22 2.13
CA LYS A 98 -5.37 -13.10 1.27
C LYS A 98 -5.02 -12.42 -0.06
N GLU A 99 -4.49 -11.19 0.03
CA GLU A 99 -4.17 -10.40 -1.16
C GLU A 99 -3.03 -11.03 -1.98
N GLY A 100 -2.05 -11.65 -1.32
CA GLY A 100 -0.97 -12.37 -2.00
C GLY A 100 -1.48 -13.52 -2.87
N ARG A 101 -2.53 -14.20 -2.44
CA ARG A 101 -3.20 -15.22 -3.24
C ARG A 101 -4.00 -14.60 -4.39
N GLU A 102 -4.82 -13.59 -4.11
CA GLU A 102 -5.76 -12.99 -5.07
C GLU A 102 -5.04 -12.14 -6.12
N GLU A 103 -4.10 -11.28 -5.71
CA GLU A 103 -3.38 -10.39 -6.62
C GLU A 103 -2.22 -11.08 -7.34
N ALA A 104 -1.48 -11.98 -6.68
CA ALA A 104 -0.23 -12.51 -7.22
C ALA A 104 -0.15 -14.04 -7.31
N GLY A 105 -1.22 -14.76 -6.92
CA GLY A 105 -1.25 -16.23 -6.96
C GLY A 105 -0.21 -16.88 -6.05
N ILE A 106 0.18 -16.23 -4.94
CA ILE A 106 1.17 -16.76 -4.00
C ILE A 106 0.50 -17.81 -3.12
N PRO A 107 0.91 -19.07 -3.18
CA PRO A 107 0.36 -20.10 -2.32
C PRO A 107 0.85 -19.91 -0.87
N PHE A 108 0.03 -20.33 0.10
CA PHE A 108 0.28 -20.13 1.53
C PHE A 108 1.68 -20.61 1.96
N PHE A 109 2.12 -21.78 1.51
CA PHE A 109 3.44 -22.34 1.88
C PHE A 109 4.65 -21.53 1.36
N ILE A 110 4.45 -20.62 0.40
CA ILE A 110 5.43 -19.64 -0.01
C ILE A 110 5.26 -18.36 0.83
N ALA A 111 4.01 -17.88 0.94
CA ALA A 111 3.69 -16.65 1.66
C ALA A 111 4.12 -16.68 3.13
N GLU A 112 4.09 -17.86 3.80
CA GLU A 112 4.57 -18.01 5.18
C GLU A 112 6.07 -17.67 5.36
N GLY A 113 6.83 -17.60 4.26
CA GLY A 113 8.20 -17.12 4.23
C GLY A 113 8.37 -15.61 4.35
N ALA A 114 7.29 -14.83 4.21
CA ALA A 114 7.34 -13.37 4.32
C ALA A 114 7.79 -12.93 5.72
N ARG A 115 8.53 -11.83 5.77
CA ARG A 115 9.06 -11.27 7.02
C ARG A 115 8.71 -9.79 7.10
N LEU A 116 8.15 -9.38 8.24
CA LEU A 116 7.95 -7.96 8.53
C LEU A 116 9.30 -7.25 8.53
N ARG A 117 9.41 -6.26 7.67
CA ARG A 117 10.60 -5.42 7.50
C ARG A 117 10.51 -4.16 8.33
N ASP A 118 9.39 -3.44 8.19
CA ASP A 118 9.19 -2.13 8.81
C ASP A 118 7.70 -1.80 8.89
N THR A 119 7.39 -0.71 9.59
CA THR A 119 6.08 -0.07 9.59
C THR A 119 6.26 1.41 9.26
N LEU A 120 5.74 1.82 8.12
CA LEU A 120 5.85 3.19 7.61
C LEU A 120 4.58 3.96 7.93
N ALA A 121 4.70 5.10 8.60
CA ALA A 121 3.60 6.03 8.83
C ALA A 121 3.88 7.34 8.10
N PHE A 122 2.98 7.75 7.22
CA PHE A 122 3.14 8.95 6.42
C PHE A 122 1.81 9.59 6.05
N ASP A 123 1.88 10.90 5.81
CA ASP A 123 0.76 11.71 5.39
C ASP A 123 1.14 12.47 4.12
N TYR A 124 0.25 12.53 3.14
CA TYR A 124 0.45 13.35 1.96
C TYR A 124 -0.82 14.03 1.51
N ARG A 125 -0.66 15.17 0.81
CA ARG A 125 -1.79 15.95 0.31
C ARG A 125 -2.33 15.34 -0.96
N VAL A 126 -3.66 15.21 -0.99
CA VAL A 126 -4.42 14.89 -2.19
C VAL A 126 -5.33 16.08 -2.54
N PRO A 127 -5.86 16.18 -3.77
CA PRO A 127 -6.72 17.30 -4.16
C PRO A 127 -7.87 17.58 -3.19
N ASP A 128 -8.42 16.54 -2.61
CA ASP A 128 -9.61 16.61 -1.76
C ASP A 128 -9.29 16.51 -0.25
N GLY A 129 -8.02 16.59 0.17
CA GLY A 129 -7.69 16.52 1.58
C GLY A 129 -6.31 15.98 1.92
N LEU A 130 -6.25 15.19 2.97
CA LEU A 130 -5.05 14.55 3.48
C LEU A 130 -5.24 13.02 3.45
N ASP A 131 -4.34 12.32 2.79
CA ASP A 131 -4.24 10.87 2.86
C ASP A 131 -3.21 10.51 3.94
N SER A 132 -3.67 9.80 4.97
CA SER A 132 -2.87 9.38 6.12
C SER A 132 -2.81 7.87 6.16
N ASN A 133 -1.62 7.30 6.10
CA ASN A 133 -1.43 5.86 5.99
C ASN A 133 -0.43 5.32 7.02
N GLU A 134 -0.68 4.10 7.46
CA GLU A 134 0.26 3.24 8.16
C GLU A 134 0.38 1.93 7.37
N VAL A 135 1.56 1.65 6.86
CA VAL A 135 1.81 0.51 5.99
C VAL A 135 2.81 -0.44 6.64
N GLU A 136 2.38 -1.67 6.89
CA GLU A 136 3.27 -2.75 7.29
C GLU A 136 3.96 -3.33 6.05
N VAL A 137 5.27 -3.23 6.01
CA VAL A 137 6.14 -3.63 4.89
C VAL A 137 6.66 -5.03 5.13
N PHE A 138 6.40 -5.93 4.19
CA PHE A 138 6.92 -7.29 4.23
C PHE A 138 7.86 -7.54 3.04
N ASP A 139 8.91 -8.31 3.29
CA ASP A 139 9.79 -8.85 2.27
C ASP A 139 9.59 -10.36 2.16
N LEU A 140 9.52 -10.88 0.93
CA LEU A 140 9.43 -12.29 0.62
C LEU A 140 10.44 -12.68 -0.46
N VAL A 141 11.36 -13.55 -0.11
CA VAL A 141 12.25 -14.19 -1.10
C VAL A 141 11.47 -15.30 -1.79
N LEU A 142 11.20 -15.08 -3.07
CA LEU A 142 10.46 -16.03 -3.90
C LEU A 142 11.41 -17.08 -4.50
N PRO A 143 10.94 -18.32 -4.68
CA PRO A 143 11.75 -19.36 -5.29
C PRO A 143 12.09 -19.03 -6.75
N PRO A 144 13.24 -19.47 -7.25
CA PRO A 144 13.59 -19.33 -8.67
C PRO A 144 12.48 -19.91 -9.56
N GLY A 145 12.08 -19.14 -10.57
CA GLY A 145 11.03 -19.57 -11.51
C GLY A 145 9.58 -19.29 -11.04
N PHE A 146 9.38 -18.74 -9.86
CA PHE A 146 8.05 -18.23 -9.49
C PHE A 146 7.64 -17.09 -10.43
N VAL A 147 6.44 -17.19 -10.98
CA VAL A 147 5.84 -16.15 -11.84
C VAL A 147 4.49 -15.79 -11.24
N PRO A 148 4.30 -14.54 -10.80
CA PRO A 148 3.03 -14.11 -10.24
C PRO A 148 1.91 -14.15 -11.26
N ARG A 149 0.69 -14.41 -10.77
CA ARG A 149 -0.53 -14.46 -11.59
C ARG A 149 -1.64 -13.73 -10.86
N ASN A 150 -2.25 -12.77 -11.52
CA ASN A 150 -3.44 -12.11 -11.01
C ASN A 150 -4.68 -13.00 -11.17
N GLU A 151 -5.46 -13.17 -10.09
CA GLU A 151 -6.69 -13.98 -10.07
C GLU A 151 -7.95 -13.11 -9.94
N ASP A 152 -7.85 -11.85 -9.45
CA ASP A 152 -9.00 -10.96 -9.16
C ASP A 152 -9.22 -9.83 -10.18
N GLY A 153 -8.26 -9.60 -11.07
CA GLY A 153 -8.34 -8.54 -12.09
C GLY A 153 -7.84 -7.17 -11.61
N GLU A 154 -7.31 -7.04 -10.41
CA GLU A 154 -6.80 -5.78 -9.87
C GLU A 154 -5.41 -5.41 -10.40
N VAL A 155 -4.66 -6.38 -10.93
CA VAL A 155 -3.32 -6.22 -11.51
C VAL A 155 -3.34 -6.48 -13.01
N ALA A 156 -2.89 -5.52 -13.80
CA ALA A 156 -2.80 -5.63 -15.26
C ALA A 156 -1.61 -6.49 -15.72
N GLY A 157 -0.58 -6.61 -14.91
CA GLY A 157 0.61 -7.41 -15.24
C GLY A 157 1.73 -7.24 -14.22
N PHE A 158 2.77 -8.06 -14.39
CA PHE A 158 3.95 -8.07 -13.53
C PHE A 158 5.22 -7.98 -14.35
N GLU A 159 6.23 -7.35 -13.80
CA GLU A 159 7.56 -7.24 -14.38
C GLU A 159 8.60 -7.59 -13.32
N LEU A 160 9.56 -8.46 -13.67
CA LEU A 160 10.71 -8.72 -12.82
C LEU A 160 11.81 -7.73 -13.17
N VAL A 161 12.15 -6.85 -12.23
CA VAL A 161 13.02 -5.69 -12.43
C VAL A 161 14.24 -5.81 -11.52
N GLU A 162 15.44 -5.65 -12.06
CA GLU A 162 16.69 -5.64 -11.28
C GLU A 162 16.68 -4.44 -10.30
N PHE A 163 17.26 -4.61 -9.11
CA PHE A 163 17.19 -3.59 -8.04
C PHE A 163 17.73 -2.22 -8.46
N ASP A 164 18.79 -2.16 -9.25
CA ASP A 164 19.32 -0.89 -9.74
C ASP A 164 18.32 -0.15 -10.63
N GLU A 165 17.62 -0.89 -11.48
CA GLU A 165 16.55 -0.32 -12.31
C GLU A 165 15.32 0.08 -11.48
N VAL A 166 14.96 -0.67 -10.42
CA VAL A 166 13.91 -0.25 -9.48
C VAL A 166 14.23 1.12 -8.89
N ARG A 167 15.47 1.34 -8.44
CA ARG A 167 15.94 2.64 -7.91
C ARG A 167 15.82 3.77 -8.94
N GLU A 168 16.20 3.51 -10.18
CA GLU A 168 16.06 4.49 -11.26
C GLU A 168 14.59 4.83 -11.51
N ARG A 169 13.71 3.83 -11.54
CA ARG A 169 12.27 4.01 -11.73
C ARG A 169 11.61 4.74 -10.56
N LEU A 170 12.05 4.50 -9.32
CA LEU A 170 11.57 5.22 -8.13
C LEU A 170 11.89 6.72 -8.17
N ALA A 171 12.96 7.12 -8.85
CA ALA A 171 13.30 8.51 -9.07
C ALA A 171 12.40 9.20 -10.13
N MET A 172 11.58 8.46 -10.86
CA MET A 172 10.66 9.01 -11.87
C MET A 172 9.34 9.46 -11.21
N PRO A 173 8.99 10.75 -11.28
CA PRO A 173 7.75 11.25 -10.67
C PRO A 173 6.51 10.51 -11.22
N HIS A 174 5.59 10.19 -10.34
CA HIS A 174 4.27 9.63 -10.66
C HIS A 174 4.25 8.23 -11.31
N LEU A 175 5.37 7.55 -11.41
CA LEU A 175 5.42 6.22 -12.00
C LEU A 175 4.82 5.17 -11.05
N PHE A 176 5.12 5.25 -9.77
CA PHE A 176 4.59 4.40 -8.70
C PHE A 176 3.42 5.07 -7.97
N THR A 177 2.61 4.28 -7.25
CA THR A 177 1.80 4.81 -6.16
C THR A 177 2.73 5.35 -5.07
N VAL A 178 2.24 6.26 -4.22
CA VAL A 178 3.07 6.83 -3.14
C VAL A 178 3.48 5.74 -2.16
N ASP A 179 2.54 4.90 -1.77
CA ASP A 179 2.74 3.80 -0.83
C ASP A 179 3.80 2.83 -1.35
N ALA A 180 3.63 2.38 -2.61
CA ALA A 180 4.56 1.44 -3.23
C ALA A 180 5.97 2.00 -3.40
N ALA A 181 6.09 3.29 -3.71
CA ALA A 181 7.40 3.92 -3.83
C ALA A 181 8.15 3.91 -2.49
N LEU A 182 7.46 4.25 -1.39
CA LEU A 182 8.04 4.25 -0.05
C LEU A 182 8.40 2.83 0.42
N VAL A 183 7.53 1.87 0.15
CA VAL A 183 7.74 0.45 0.48
C VAL A 183 8.93 -0.14 -0.29
N ALA A 184 8.99 0.06 -1.61
CA ALA A 184 10.09 -0.43 -2.43
C ALA A 184 11.44 0.25 -2.12
N TRP A 185 11.40 1.53 -1.69
CA TRP A 185 12.61 2.23 -1.24
C TRP A 185 13.17 1.67 0.06
N ASN A 186 12.32 1.12 0.91
CA ASN A 186 12.68 0.55 2.22
C ASN A 186 13.24 -0.88 2.13
N CYS A 187 13.23 -1.50 0.97
CA CYS A 187 13.67 -2.88 0.73
C CYS A 187 15.19 -3.13 0.82
#